data_2e2ddbc3ec1e172b4e90e0151cf3423b
#
_entry.id   2e2ddbc3ec1e172b4e90e0151cf3423b
#
_cell.length_a   1.000
_cell.length_b   1.000
_cell.length_c   1.000
_cell.angle_alpha   90.00
_cell.angle_beta   90.00
_cell.angle_gamma   90.00
#
_symmetry.space_group_name_H-M   'P 1'
#
loop_
_entity.id
_entity.type
_entity.pdbx_description
1 polymer ?
#
loop_
_entity_poly.entity_id
_entity_poly.type
_entity_poly.pdbx_seq_one_letter_code
_entity_poly.pdbx_strand_id
1 'polypeptide(L)'
;MHTTESVVLAPGEVRLTLERFALTSNNISYALSGDFLDYWGFFPAEAGWGRLPAMGYGIVSESANPDIAVGGRYFGFFPVGSEHIVQAQTSSSGFIDVGSHREKHAMAYRVFDKVSDVEGESDNAMLIFRGLFMTSFLAEDFLREQNFFDAAQVLIT
;
A
#
# COMPACT_ATOMS: atom_id res chain seq x y z
N MET A 1 22.01 12.85 -3.47
CA MET A 1 21.88 11.42 -3.13
C MET A 1 22.05 11.33 -1.62
N HIS A 2 20.98 11.19 -0.84
CA HIS A 2 21.11 10.89 0.58
C HIS A 2 21.47 9.41 0.72
N THR A 3 22.66 9.13 1.15
CA THR A 3 23.08 7.78 1.57
C THR A 3 22.42 7.54 2.93
N THR A 4 21.35 6.77 2.98
CA THR A 4 20.76 6.37 4.24
C THR A 4 21.70 5.39 4.91
N GLU A 5 22.20 5.71 6.11
CA GLU A 5 22.84 4.71 6.97
C GLU A 5 21.85 3.56 7.16
N SER A 6 22.36 2.32 7.11
CA SER A 6 21.53 1.14 7.32
C SER A 6 20.90 1.20 8.72
N VAL A 7 19.63 1.54 8.79
CA VAL A 7 18.88 1.56 10.04
C VAL A 7 18.71 0.13 10.53
N VAL A 8 19.16 -0.18 11.74
CA VAL A 8 18.97 -1.49 12.37
C VAL A 8 17.48 -1.67 12.69
N LEU A 9 16.90 -2.79 12.30
CA LEU A 9 15.50 -3.10 12.55
C LEU A 9 15.22 -3.30 14.04
N ALA A 10 14.15 -2.71 14.53
CA ALA A 10 13.58 -3.01 15.84
C ALA A 10 12.82 -4.36 15.83
N PRO A 11 12.59 -4.98 17.00
CA PRO A 11 11.81 -6.22 17.08
C PRO A 11 10.43 -6.08 16.42
N GLY A 12 10.07 -7.04 15.58
CA GLY A 12 8.84 -7.06 14.81
C GLY A 12 8.86 -6.25 13.51
N GLU A 13 9.95 -5.52 13.23
CA GLU A 13 10.10 -4.82 11.96
C GLU A 13 10.58 -5.73 10.83
N VAL A 14 10.15 -5.40 9.62
CA VAL A 14 10.66 -5.97 8.37
C VAL A 14 11.04 -4.85 7.41
N ARG A 15 12.13 -5.06 6.68
CA ARG A 15 12.55 -4.20 5.57
C ARG A 15 12.14 -4.85 4.26
N LEU A 16 11.45 -4.09 3.42
CA LEU A 16 11.13 -4.48 2.06
C LEU A 16 11.94 -3.63 1.09
N THR A 17 12.60 -4.29 0.14
CA THR A 17 13.12 -3.65 -1.05
C THR A 17 12.01 -3.58 -2.08
N LEU A 18 11.70 -2.38 -2.58
CA LEU A 18 10.67 -2.21 -3.58
C LEU A 18 11.16 -2.74 -4.93
N GLU A 19 10.38 -3.66 -5.50
CA GLU A 19 10.62 -4.24 -6.82
C GLU A 19 10.06 -3.33 -7.91
N ARG A 20 8.78 -2.93 -7.75
CA ARG A 20 8.07 -2.05 -8.67
C ARG A 20 6.88 -1.39 -8.01
N PHE A 21 6.44 -0.29 -8.56
CA PHE A 21 5.21 0.40 -8.18
C PHE A 21 4.55 1.03 -9.41
N ALA A 22 3.24 1.30 -9.33
CA ALA A 22 2.51 2.00 -10.38
C ALA A 22 2.30 3.47 -10.01
N LEU A 23 2.63 4.36 -10.94
CA LEU A 23 2.23 5.76 -10.88
C LEU A 23 1.03 5.98 -11.81
N THR A 24 -0.05 6.49 -11.24
CA THR A 24 -1.29 6.80 -11.93
C THR A 24 -1.65 8.27 -11.68
N SER A 25 -2.70 8.78 -12.34
CA SER A 25 -3.21 10.12 -12.08
C SER A 25 -3.60 10.35 -10.62
N ASN A 26 -3.98 9.29 -9.88
CA ASN A 26 -4.28 9.39 -8.46
C ASN A 26 -3.07 9.84 -7.63
N ASN A 27 -1.86 9.46 -8.02
CA ASN A 27 -0.65 9.89 -7.30
C ASN A 27 -0.44 11.41 -7.40
N ILE A 28 -0.86 12.03 -8.52
CA ILE A 28 -0.87 13.50 -8.65
C ILE A 28 -1.86 14.10 -7.64
N SER A 29 -3.07 13.52 -7.54
CA SER A 29 -4.07 13.95 -6.57
C SER A 29 -3.58 13.78 -5.12
N TYR A 30 -2.87 12.69 -4.82
CA TYR A 30 -2.26 12.47 -3.51
C TYR A 30 -1.23 13.55 -3.17
N ALA A 31 -0.39 13.92 -4.13
CA ALA A 31 0.58 15.00 -3.95
C ALA A 31 -0.09 16.37 -3.70
N LEU A 32 -1.13 16.69 -4.46
CA LEU A 32 -1.86 17.95 -4.35
C LEU A 32 -2.70 18.04 -3.07
N SER A 33 -3.22 16.93 -2.58
CA SER A 33 -4.09 16.85 -1.40
C SER A 33 -3.36 16.36 -0.15
N GLY A 34 -2.04 16.27 -0.20
CA GLY A 34 -1.21 15.63 0.82
C GLY A 34 -1.46 16.14 2.24
N ASP A 35 -1.59 17.46 2.40
CA ASP A 35 -1.89 18.09 3.69
C ASP A 35 -3.37 17.95 4.06
N PHE A 36 -4.27 18.14 3.09
CA PHE A 36 -5.71 18.17 3.33
C PHE A 36 -6.29 16.79 3.62
N LEU A 37 -5.85 15.75 2.90
CA LEU A 37 -6.30 14.36 3.04
C LEU A 37 -5.31 13.48 3.83
N ASP A 38 -4.30 14.08 4.42
CA ASP A 38 -3.28 13.41 5.23
C ASP A 38 -2.49 12.30 4.48
N TYR A 39 -2.28 12.46 3.17
CA TYR A 39 -1.44 11.51 2.43
C TYR A 39 0.02 11.50 2.88
N TRP A 40 0.53 12.63 3.41
CA TRP A 40 1.87 12.70 3.99
C TRP A 40 1.99 11.94 5.31
N GLY A 41 0.87 11.73 6.01
CA GLY A 41 0.81 10.92 7.23
C GLY A 41 0.97 9.43 6.99
N PHE A 42 0.76 8.93 5.76
CA PHE A 42 0.97 7.51 5.44
C PHE A 42 2.42 7.08 5.64
N PHE A 43 3.36 7.92 5.22
CA PHE A 43 4.79 7.64 5.27
C PHE A 43 5.53 8.91 5.72
N PRO A 44 5.62 9.17 7.02
CA PRO A 44 6.23 10.37 7.55
C PRO A 44 7.65 10.59 7.03
N ALA A 45 7.98 11.83 6.72
CA ALA A 45 9.28 12.27 6.25
C ALA A 45 9.78 13.44 7.09
N GLU A 46 11.00 13.90 6.85
CA GLU A 46 11.55 15.11 7.46
C GLU A 46 10.69 16.34 7.11
N ALA A 47 10.75 17.36 7.97
CA ALA A 47 9.99 18.60 7.77
C ALA A 47 10.30 19.22 6.38
N GLY A 48 9.25 19.56 5.64
CA GLY A 48 9.33 20.11 4.28
C GLY A 48 9.41 19.05 3.17
N TRP A 49 9.35 17.77 3.52
CA TRP A 49 9.34 16.66 2.57
C TRP A 49 8.10 15.80 2.73
N GLY A 50 7.62 15.24 1.63
CA GLY A 50 6.55 14.26 1.59
C GLY A 50 6.99 13.01 0.86
N ARG A 51 6.47 11.84 1.26
CA ARG A 51 6.66 10.57 0.56
C ARG A 51 5.38 10.21 -0.15
N LEU A 52 5.44 10.22 -1.48
CA LEU A 52 4.28 9.89 -2.30
C LEU A 52 3.94 8.40 -2.15
N PRO A 53 2.69 8.04 -1.79
CA PRO A 53 2.29 6.64 -1.71
C PRO A 53 1.91 6.07 -3.07
N ALA A 54 2.18 4.77 -3.28
CA ALA A 54 1.78 4.04 -4.49
C ALA A 54 1.53 2.57 -4.18
N MET A 55 0.68 1.91 -4.98
CA MET A 55 0.60 0.46 -4.97
C MET A 55 1.85 -0.13 -5.58
N GLY A 56 2.39 -1.17 -4.96
CA GLY A 56 3.65 -1.76 -5.36
C GLY A 56 3.83 -3.20 -4.95
N TYR A 57 4.93 -3.76 -5.40
CA TYR A 57 5.49 -5.02 -4.91
C TYR A 57 6.82 -4.75 -4.20
N GLY A 58 7.02 -5.44 -3.09
CA GLY A 58 8.26 -5.42 -2.35
C GLY A 58 8.65 -6.81 -1.89
N ILE A 59 9.95 -7.02 -1.77
CA ILE A 59 10.54 -8.28 -1.31
C ILE A 59 11.15 -8.02 0.06
N VAL A 60 10.87 -8.87 1.04
CA VAL A 60 11.47 -8.78 2.38
C VAL A 60 12.97 -9.04 2.24
N SER A 61 13.77 -8.00 2.42
CA SER A 61 15.22 -8.07 2.35
C SER A 61 15.88 -8.29 3.72
N GLU A 62 15.20 -7.90 4.80
CA GLU A 62 15.62 -8.09 6.18
C GLU A 62 14.41 -8.23 7.10
N SER A 63 14.49 -9.09 8.12
CA SER A 63 13.40 -9.31 9.05
C SER A 63 13.90 -9.44 10.48
N ALA A 64 13.33 -8.65 11.39
CA ALA A 64 13.39 -8.81 12.83
C ALA A 64 12.06 -9.37 13.40
N ASN A 65 11.19 -9.91 12.53
CA ASN A 65 9.96 -10.59 12.89
C ASN A 65 10.13 -12.11 12.62
N PRO A 66 10.03 -12.99 13.65
CA PRO A 66 10.30 -14.43 13.48
C PRO A 66 9.29 -15.13 12.57
N ASP A 67 8.11 -14.54 12.37
CA ASP A 67 7.02 -15.14 11.60
C ASP A 67 7.01 -14.69 10.14
N ILE A 68 7.90 -13.77 9.76
CA ILE A 68 8.00 -13.22 8.39
C ILE A 68 9.40 -13.48 7.84
N ALA A 69 9.49 -14.41 6.90
CA ALA A 69 10.78 -14.82 6.32
C ALA A 69 11.30 -13.83 5.28
N VAL A 70 12.61 -13.68 5.24
CA VAL A 70 13.33 -12.98 4.15
C VAL A 70 13.08 -13.70 2.83
N GLY A 71 12.97 -12.93 1.73
CA GLY A 71 12.71 -13.40 0.38
C GLY A 71 11.24 -13.47 -0.01
N GLY A 72 10.30 -13.38 0.96
CA GLY A 72 8.87 -13.33 0.65
C GLY A 72 8.51 -12.06 -0.11
N ARG A 73 7.66 -12.19 -1.13
CA ARG A 73 7.18 -11.11 -2.00
C ARG A 73 5.77 -10.70 -1.61
N TYR A 74 5.52 -9.39 -1.50
CA TYR A 74 4.26 -8.84 -1.02
C TYR A 74 3.77 -7.70 -1.90
N PHE A 75 2.43 -7.67 -2.10
CA PHE A 75 1.72 -6.56 -2.73
C PHE A 75 1.13 -5.67 -1.63
N GLY A 76 1.27 -4.35 -1.75
CA GLY A 76 0.75 -3.42 -0.76
C GLY A 76 0.90 -1.95 -1.17
N PHE A 77 0.66 -1.08 -0.20
CA PHE A 77 0.78 0.37 -0.36
C PHE A 77 2.11 0.84 0.23
N PHE A 78 2.98 1.37 -0.63
CA PHE A 78 4.35 1.71 -0.32
C PHE A 78 4.65 3.20 -0.55
N PRO A 79 5.66 3.77 0.13
CA PRO A 79 6.23 5.04 -0.34
C PRO A 79 6.97 4.80 -1.65
N VAL A 80 6.89 5.73 -2.59
CA VAL A 80 7.72 5.72 -3.80
C VAL A 80 9.18 5.89 -3.38
N GLY A 81 9.97 4.84 -3.54
CA GLY A 81 11.36 4.76 -3.09
C GLY A 81 11.97 3.39 -3.36
N SER A 82 13.16 3.15 -2.83
CA SER A 82 13.87 1.88 -2.99
C SER A 82 13.57 0.86 -1.89
N GLU A 83 13.20 1.32 -0.69
CA GLU A 83 12.94 0.46 0.46
C GLU A 83 11.89 1.06 1.38
N HIS A 84 11.30 0.20 2.21
CA HIS A 84 10.35 0.57 3.26
C HIS A 84 10.49 -0.35 4.46
N ILE A 85 10.50 0.24 5.68
CA ILE A 85 10.49 -0.50 6.94
C ILE A 85 9.07 -0.46 7.49
N VAL A 86 8.55 -1.62 7.89
CA VAL A 86 7.20 -1.82 8.38
C VAL A 86 7.25 -2.47 9.75
N GLN A 87 6.52 -1.95 10.73
CA GLN A 87 6.21 -2.68 11.97
C GLN A 87 5.13 -3.71 11.64
N ALA A 88 5.53 -4.95 11.45
CA ALA A 88 4.72 -5.99 10.84
C ALA A 88 4.06 -6.91 11.87
N GLN A 89 2.76 -7.12 11.73
CA GLN A 89 1.99 -8.15 12.41
C GLN A 89 1.43 -9.13 11.38
N THR A 90 1.66 -10.43 11.55
CA THR A 90 1.16 -11.46 10.63
C THR A 90 -0.37 -11.46 10.53
N SER A 91 -0.87 -11.79 9.35
CA SER A 91 -2.28 -11.97 9.04
C SER A 91 -2.50 -13.20 8.17
N SER A 92 -3.75 -13.55 7.88
CA SER A 92 -4.08 -14.71 7.04
C SER A 92 -3.60 -14.59 5.60
N SER A 93 -3.44 -13.35 5.08
CA SER A 93 -3.01 -13.11 3.69
C SER A 93 -1.55 -12.64 3.58
N GLY A 94 -0.88 -12.37 4.71
CA GLY A 94 0.47 -11.84 4.72
C GLY A 94 0.79 -11.14 6.04
N PHE A 95 0.86 -9.80 6.04
CA PHE A 95 1.02 -9.02 7.27
C PHE A 95 0.35 -7.66 7.19
N ILE A 96 0.17 -7.03 8.34
CA ILE A 96 -0.41 -5.70 8.52
C ILE A 96 0.64 -4.77 9.10
N ASP A 97 0.74 -3.56 8.58
CA ASP A 97 1.51 -2.48 9.19
C ASP A 97 0.78 -1.96 10.43
N VAL A 98 1.38 -2.22 11.60
CA VAL A 98 0.87 -1.79 12.91
C VAL A 98 1.67 -0.62 13.50
N GLY A 99 2.48 0.03 12.70
CA GLY A 99 3.18 1.24 13.10
C GLY A 99 2.20 2.32 13.60
N SER A 100 2.57 3.03 14.66
CA SER A 100 1.66 4.01 15.30
C SER A 100 1.17 5.11 14.34
N HIS A 101 2.00 5.51 13.39
CA HIS A 101 1.62 6.47 12.35
C HIS A 101 0.56 5.95 11.37
N ARG A 102 0.33 4.62 11.34
CA ARG A 102 -0.62 3.94 10.46
C ARG A 102 -1.99 3.70 11.10
N GLU A 103 -2.11 3.82 12.42
CA GLU A 103 -3.32 3.42 13.17
C GLU A 103 -4.61 4.09 12.69
N LYS A 104 -4.52 5.36 12.25
CA LYS A 104 -5.66 6.13 11.74
C LYS A 104 -6.05 5.81 10.30
N HIS A 105 -5.20 5.09 9.57
CA HIS A 105 -5.43 4.78 8.17
C HIS A 105 -6.29 3.52 8.01
N ALA A 106 -7.12 3.51 6.98
CA ALA A 106 -7.97 2.37 6.67
C ALA A 106 -7.14 1.09 6.46
N MET A 107 -7.68 -0.05 6.89
CA MET A 107 -7.01 -1.35 6.84
C MET A 107 -6.51 -1.69 5.43
N ALA A 108 -7.27 -1.34 4.38
CA ALA A 108 -6.89 -1.58 2.99
C ALA A 108 -5.54 -1.00 2.57
N TYR A 109 -5.07 0.05 3.26
CA TYR A 109 -3.75 0.66 3.01
C TYR A 109 -2.64 0.15 3.94
N ARG A 110 -2.98 -0.74 4.87
CA ARG A 110 -2.06 -1.28 5.88
C ARG A 110 -1.70 -2.74 5.62
N VAL A 111 -2.51 -3.44 4.81
CA VAL A 111 -2.31 -4.85 4.48
C VAL A 111 -1.26 -5.01 3.40
N PHE A 112 -0.36 -5.96 3.62
CA PHE A 112 0.61 -6.45 2.66
C PHE A 112 0.30 -7.91 2.37
N ASP A 113 -0.29 -8.16 1.21
CA ASP A 113 -0.70 -9.50 0.79
C ASP A 113 0.49 -10.27 0.21
N LYS A 114 0.75 -11.46 0.73
CA LYS A 114 1.76 -12.35 0.16
C LYS A 114 1.32 -12.79 -1.23
N VAL A 115 2.22 -12.66 -2.18
CA VAL A 115 2.01 -13.06 -3.58
C VAL A 115 3.02 -14.13 -3.98
N SER A 116 2.93 -14.63 -5.22
CA SER A 116 3.94 -15.52 -5.77
C SER A 116 5.33 -14.87 -5.71
N ASP A 117 6.33 -15.62 -5.30
CA ASP A 117 7.73 -15.16 -5.26
C ASP A 117 8.32 -14.96 -6.66
N VAL A 118 7.60 -15.39 -7.69
CA VAL A 118 7.97 -15.22 -9.11
C VAL A 118 7.01 -14.21 -9.74
N GLU A 119 7.57 -13.27 -10.50
CA GLU A 119 6.81 -12.31 -11.28
C GLU A 119 5.85 -13.02 -12.24
N GLY A 120 4.58 -12.55 -12.24
CA GLY A 120 3.52 -13.06 -13.11
C GLY A 120 3.12 -12.05 -14.19
N GLU A 121 2.57 -12.55 -15.29
CA GLU A 121 2.05 -11.70 -16.39
C GLU A 121 0.97 -10.72 -15.92
N SER A 122 0.19 -11.09 -14.90
CA SER A 122 -0.87 -10.25 -14.32
C SER A 122 -0.39 -9.17 -13.37
N ASP A 123 0.87 -9.16 -12.95
CA ASP A 123 1.37 -8.24 -11.92
C ASP A 123 1.18 -6.77 -12.29
N ASN A 124 1.46 -6.40 -13.53
CA ASN A 124 1.26 -5.04 -13.99
C ASN A 124 -0.21 -4.62 -13.99
N ALA A 125 -1.10 -5.55 -14.38
CA ALA A 125 -2.55 -5.30 -14.31
C ALA A 125 -3.01 -5.13 -12.86
N MET A 126 -2.52 -5.97 -11.93
CA MET A 126 -2.82 -5.85 -10.50
C MET A 126 -2.38 -4.51 -9.92
N LEU A 127 -1.18 -4.02 -10.28
CA LEU A 127 -0.69 -2.73 -9.83
C LEU A 127 -1.60 -1.56 -10.26
N ILE A 128 -2.12 -1.61 -11.47
CA ILE A 128 -2.94 -0.53 -12.03
C ILE A 128 -4.39 -0.64 -11.56
N PHE A 129 -4.97 -1.84 -11.60
CA PHE A 129 -6.42 -2.00 -11.46
C PHE A 129 -6.86 -2.35 -10.05
N ARG A 130 -6.08 -3.06 -9.23
CA ARG A 130 -6.58 -3.55 -7.94
C ARG A 130 -7.08 -2.43 -7.03
N GLY A 131 -6.32 -1.35 -6.86
CA GLY A 131 -6.73 -0.24 -6.02
C GLY A 131 -7.92 0.54 -6.57
N LEU A 132 -7.96 0.77 -7.88
CA LEU A 132 -9.03 1.53 -8.55
C LEU A 132 -10.30 0.69 -8.70
N PHE A 133 -10.16 -0.56 -9.10
CA PHE A 133 -11.28 -1.48 -9.27
C PHE A 133 -12.01 -1.76 -7.94
N MET A 134 -11.29 -1.83 -6.83
CA MET A 134 -11.88 -2.01 -5.50
C MET A 134 -12.92 -0.93 -5.20
N THR A 135 -12.64 0.33 -5.53
CA THR A 135 -13.59 1.43 -5.32
C THR A 135 -14.85 1.25 -6.16
N SER A 136 -14.70 0.89 -7.43
CA SER A 136 -15.84 0.66 -8.33
C SER A 136 -16.66 -0.55 -7.90
N PHE A 137 -15.99 -1.62 -7.48
CA PHE A 137 -16.65 -2.82 -6.96
C PHE A 137 -17.47 -2.51 -5.70
N LEU A 138 -16.90 -1.82 -4.72
CA LEU A 138 -17.59 -1.46 -3.49
C LEU A 138 -18.75 -0.48 -3.74
N ALA A 139 -18.60 0.43 -4.70
CA ALA A 139 -19.70 1.32 -5.10
C ALA A 139 -20.85 0.55 -5.73
N GLU A 140 -20.56 -0.41 -6.62
CA GLU A 140 -21.58 -1.26 -7.23
C GLU A 140 -22.28 -2.15 -6.20
N ASP A 141 -21.52 -2.77 -5.30
CA ASP A 141 -22.04 -3.63 -4.24
C ASP A 141 -22.99 -2.83 -3.32
N PHE A 142 -22.57 -1.64 -2.88
CA PHE A 142 -23.43 -0.73 -2.11
C PHE A 142 -24.71 -0.34 -2.86
N LEU A 143 -24.60 0.05 -4.13
CA LEU A 143 -25.79 0.40 -4.93
C LEU A 143 -26.74 -0.78 -5.10
N ARG A 144 -26.19 -1.99 -5.27
CA ARG A 144 -26.98 -3.22 -5.36
C ARG A 144 -27.73 -3.51 -4.06
N GLU A 145 -27.07 -3.38 -2.90
CA GLU A 145 -27.69 -3.55 -1.58
C GLU A 145 -28.84 -2.55 -1.35
N GLN A 146 -28.73 -1.34 -1.89
CA GLN A 146 -29.76 -0.31 -1.82
C GLN A 146 -30.79 -0.40 -2.97
N ASN A 147 -30.83 -1.52 -3.72
CA ASN A 147 -31.68 -1.67 -4.92
C ASN A 147 -31.56 -0.46 -5.86
N PHE A 148 -30.33 0.06 -6.03
CA PHE A 148 -30.03 1.25 -6.84
C PHE A 148 -30.92 2.47 -6.51
N PHE A 149 -31.40 2.57 -5.27
CA PHE A 149 -32.36 3.60 -4.80
C PHE A 149 -33.63 3.70 -5.68
N ASP A 150 -34.10 2.55 -6.20
CA ASP A 150 -35.19 2.44 -7.17
C ASP A 150 -35.01 3.26 -8.46
N ALA A 151 -33.75 3.57 -8.81
CA ALA A 151 -33.43 4.31 -10.02
C ALA A 151 -33.73 3.48 -11.28
N ALA A 152 -34.44 4.06 -12.26
CA ALA A 152 -34.65 3.42 -13.55
C ALA A 152 -33.42 3.39 -14.45
N GLN A 153 -32.48 4.32 -14.22
CA GLN A 153 -31.22 4.42 -14.98
C GLN A 153 -30.09 4.92 -14.07
N VAL A 154 -28.88 4.42 -14.30
CA VAL A 154 -27.64 4.90 -13.67
C VAL A 154 -26.73 5.46 -14.77
N LEU A 155 -26.35 6.73 -14.66
CA LEU A 155 -25.40 7.37 -15.57
C LEU A 155 -24.02 7.36 -14.92
N ILE A 156 -23.04 6.84 -15.65
CA ILE A 156 -21.61 6.91 -15.28
C ILE A 156 -20.93 7.90 -16.23
N THR A 157 -20.31 8.93 -15.67
CA THR A 157 -19.62 10.00 -16.42
C THR A 157 -18.13 9.97 -16.18
#